data_6e632fa4eb041748d62f2695ae18a03d
#
_entry.id   6e632fa4eb041748d62f2695ae18a03d
#
_cell.length_a   1.000
_cell.length_b   1.000
_cell.length_c   1.000
_cell.angle_alpha   90.00
_cell.angle_beta   90.00
_cell.angle_gamma   90.00
#
_symmetry.space_group_name_H-M   'P 1'
#
loop_
_entity.id
_entity.type
_entity.pdbx_description
1 polymer ?
#
loop_
_entity_poly.entity_id
_entity_poly.type
_entity_poly.pdbx_seq_one_letter_code
_entity_poly.pdbx_strand_id
1 'polypeptide(L)'
;VYVRDNGKYDSDTTLGKVRDPGLITSSPAADTTAPTISGVSSSTADGSYKEGDSITVNVAFTEAVTVDTTNGTPTLELETGTTDRTATYASGSGTKTLAFTYTVQSGDTASDLDYTGTSALALNNGTIKDAAGNNATLTLSSPGASGSLGANNALIIDTTAPSAPTSLTTAATTTDDSTPTITGTAEAGSTVTLFNGSSSLGTATADSNGAFSITPSSALANGSYSLTAKATDAAGNISSASDSLSITINALGEYGTLALDHNWQTVSFANSYTNPVVIVSDPSFNGGDPGNIRIEVSSSSFQARFQEPNYKDGSHITEQASYLVVESGEWEMSDGTRFSAGTMTSDKLTSAGFETISFNNSFSNTPSVLTQVQTYNEEDWVTTRTDSITGESFAVAMQEEESLNGGTHATETIGWFAIDSGTANDGDTILEGGITGNSFDHDVSAGSFSVSFSSTPALIAKLGSYRGADPASLRTTEISSSGFKAFVAEEQSTDTELGHITESINFLALDSSAGSLGGITFTDTTAPTISGVSSSTADGSYKEGDSITINVEFTEAVTVEIGDKAPDILSLIHI
;
A
#
# COMPACT_ATOMS: atom_id res chain seq x y z
N VAL A 1 -15.62 67.53 -46.93
CA VAL A 1 -16.76 66.84 -47.56
C VAL A 1 -17.09 67.63 -48.83
N TYR A 2 -16.70 67.07 -49.99
CA TYR A 2 -17.11 67.67 -51.27
C TYR A 2 -18.58 67.29 -51.51
N VAL A 3 -19.43 68.20 -51.50
CA VAL A 3 -20.81 68.07 -51.97
C VAL A 3 -20.74 68.18 -53.48
N ARG A 4 -21.01 67.12 -54.22
CA ARG A 4 -21.26 67.20 -55.66
C ARG A 4 -22.72 67.59 -55.87
N ASP A 5 -22.95 68.75 -56.40
CA ASP A 5 -24.23 69.06 -56.98
C ASP A 5 -24.14 68.83 -58.50
N ASN A 6 -24.99 67.94 -59.01
CA ASN A 6 -25.40 67.61 -60.39
C ASN A 6 -24.42 67.84 -61.56
N GLY A 7 -23.11 67.59 -61.38
CA GLY A 7 -22.22 67.32 -62.49
C GLY A 7 -21.96 68.49 -63.46
N LYS A 8 -22.15 69.74 -63.14
CA LYS A 8 -21.73 70.88 -63.94
C LYS A 8 -20.64 71.65 -63.24
N TYR A 9 -19.51 71.79 -63.89
CA TYR A 9 -18.50 72.78 -63.54
C TYR A 9 -18.99 74.10 -64.11
N ASP A 10 -19.23 75.12 -63.27
CA ASP A 10 -19.39 76.48 -63.68
C ASP A 10 -18.02 77.14 -63.80
N SER A 11 -17.69 77.66 -65.00
CA SER A 11 -16.40 78.23 -65.33
C SER A 11 -16.45 79.77 -65.21
N ASP A 12 -17.27 80.29 -64.33
CA ASP A 12 -17.27 81.73 -64.12
C ASP A 12 -16.10 82.17 -63.21
N THR A 13 -15.16 82.88 -63.83
CA THR A 13 -13.91 83.34 -63.21
C THR A 13 -14.04 84.75 -62.66
N THR A 14 -15.22 85.23 -62.45
CA THR A 14 -15.40 86.57 -61.84
C THR A 14 -16.08 86.43 -60.48
N LEU A 15 -15.30 86.78 -59.55
CA LEU A 15 -15.65 87.39 -58.29
C LEU A 15 -15.89 86.57 -57.06
N GLY A 16 -15.16 87.04 -56.16
CA GLY A 16 -15.58 87.22 -54.80
C GLY A 16 -15.23 86.07 -53.88
N LYS A 17 -14.36 86.38 -52.98
CA LYS A 17 -14.02 85.57 -51.81
C LYS A 17 -15.22 84.79 -51.36
N VAL A 18 -15.21 83.47 -51.65
CA VAL A 18 -16.04 82.57 -50.91
C VAL A 18 -15.54 82.67 -49.45
N ARG A 19 -16.37 83.23 -48.62
CA ARG A 19 -16.17 83.13 -47.19
C ARG A 19 -16.18 81.62 -46.90
N ASP A 20 -15.06 81.14 -46.47
CA ASP A 20 -14.94 79.83 -45.86
C ASP A 20 -16.11 79.68 -44.88
N PRO A 21 -17.11 78.79 -45.12
CA PRO A 21 -18.06 78.47 -44.09
C PRO A 21 -17.23 77.83 -43.03
N GLY A 22 -16.92 78.57 -41.98
CA GLY A 22 -16.15 78.13 -40.87
C GLY A 22 -16.54 76.67 -40.58
N LEU A 23 -15.54 75.81 -40.65
CA LEU A 23 -15.68 74.47 -40.21
C LEU A 23 -16.24 74.55 -38.80
N ILE A 24 -17.54 74.34 -38.65
CA ILE A 24 -18.15 74.16 -37.35
C ILE A 24 -17.65 72.80 -36.93
N THR A 25 -16.43 72.73 -36.40
CA THR A 25 -16.04 71.68 -35.50
C THR A 25 -16.91 71.86 -34.26
N SER A 26 -18.09 71.24 -34.25
CA SER A 26 -18.72 70.97 -32.96
C SER A 26 -17.67 70.14 -32.20
N SER A 27 -16.95 70.80 -31.30
CA SER A 27 -16.24 70.11 -30.28
C SER A 27 -17.23 69.10 -29.71
N PRO A 28 -16.91 67.78 -29.69
CA PRO A 28 -17.77 66.84 -28.99
C PRO A 28 -18.08 67.48 -27.64
N ALA A 29 -19.35 67.49 -27.25
CA ALA A 29 -19.71 67.97 -25.93
C ALA A 29 -18.78 67.29 -24.93
N ALA A 30 -18.16 68.12 -24.07
CA ALA A 30 -17.28 67.55 -23.05
C ALA A 30 -18.08 66.53 -22.26
N ASP A 31 -17.55 65.33 -22.12
CA ASP A 31 -18.14 64.28 -21.26
C ASP A 31 -18.17 64.85 -19.83
N THR A 32 -19.34 64.87 -19.23
CA THR A 32 -19.60 65.34 -17.85
C THR A 32 -20.20 64.21 -17.00
N THR A 33 -20.32 63.03 -17.57
CA THR A 33 -20.90 61.86 -16.90
C THR A 33 -19.84 61.21 -16.03
N ALA A 34 -20.05 61.11 -14.72
CA ALA A 34 -19.14 60.41 -13.81
C ALA A 34 -19.31 58.91 -13.95
N PRO A 35 -18.20 58.12 -14.03
CA PRO A 35 -18.29 56.68 -13.98
C PRO A 35 -18.91 56.22 -12.65
N THR A 36 -19.80 55.22 -12.70
CA THR A 36 -20.43 54.61 -11.53
C THR A 36 -20.09 53.13 -11.46
N ILE A 37 -20.18 52.54 -10.28
CA ILE A 37 -19.93 51.10 -10.10
C ILE A 37 -21.14 50.33 -10.63
N SER A 38 -20.92 49.38 -11.53
CA SER A 38 -21.93 48.51 -12.12
C SER A 38 -22.02 47.13 -11.41
N GLY A 39 -21.00 46.74 -10.64
CA GLY A 39 -21.01 45.52 -9.84
C GLY A 39 -19.63 45.18 -9.30
N VAL A 40 -19.63 44.25 -8.35
CA VAL A 40 -18.41 43.65 -7.74
C VAL A 40 -18.49 42.15 -7.90
N SER A 41 -17.40 41.53 -8.30
CA SER A 41 -17.28 40.07 -8.47
C SER A 41 -15.86 39.62 -8.14
N SER A 42 -15.60 38.33 -8.21
CA SER A 42 -14.25 37.76 -8.07
C SER A 42 -13.80 37.02 -9.33
N SER A 43 -12.52 37.08 -9.65
CA SER A 43 -11.89 36.14 -10.59
C SER A 43 -11.31 34.93 -9.92
N THR A 44 -11.24 34.93 -8.58
CA THR A 44 -10.96 33.73 -7.79
C THR A 44 -12.20 32.85 -7.83
N ALA A 45 -12.04 31.55 -8.04
CA ALA A 45 -13.14 30.59 -8.15
C ALA A 45 -13.96 30.53 -6.84
N ASP A 46 -15.21 30.10 -6.93
CA ASP A 46 -16.01 29.81 -5.73
C ASP A 46 -15.40 28.66 -4.96
N GLY A 47 -15.41 28.73 -3.63
CA GLY A 47 -14.81 27.72 -2.75
C GLY A 47 -14.42 28.26 -1.38
N SER A 48 -13.72 27.42 -0.60
CA SER A 48 -13.22 27.76 0.74
C SER A 48 -11.73 28.08 0.68
N TYR A 49 -11.32 29.11 1.41
CA TYR A 49 -9.97 29.67 1.39
C TYR A 49 -9.43 29.81 2.80
N LYS A 50 -8.17 29.44 3.00
CA LYS A 50 -7.45 29.46 4.28
C LYS A 50 -6.40 30.58 4.32
N GLU A 51 -5.77 30.74 5.48
CA GLU A 51 -4.63 31.64 5.68
C GLU A 51 -3.58 31.48 4.58
N GLY A 52 -3.16 32.61 4.00
CA GLY A 52 -2.17 32.70 2.93
C GLY A 52 -2.74 32.65 1.52
N ASP A 53 -3.99 32.25 1.34
CA ASP A 53 -4.64 32.24 0.03
C ASP A 53 -4.92 33.68 -0.46
N SER A 54 -4.89 33.88 -1.77
CA SER A 54 -5.06 35.16 -2.39
C SER A 54 -6.40 35.22 -3.14
N ILE A 55 -7.21 36.23 -2.84
CA ILE A 55 -8.50 36.50 -3.48
C ILE A 55 -8.41 37.78 -4.29
N THR A 56 -8.83 37.74 -5.55
CA THR A 56 -8.91 38.90 -6.42
C THR A 56 -10.36 39.35 -6.56
N VAL A 57 -10.67 40.54 -6.05
CA VAL A 57 -11.97 41.16 -6.15
C VAL A 57 -11.95 42.19 -7.30
N ASN A 58 -12.92 42.12 -8.19
CA ASN A 58 -13.08 42.97 -9.36
C ASN A 58 -14.22 43.95 -9.16
N VAL A 59 -13.91 45.24 -9.21
CA VAL A 59 -14.90 46.33 -9.19
C VAL A 59 -15.12 46.81 -10.62
N ALA A 60 -16.31 46.59 -11.16
CA ALA A 60 -16.69 46.98 -12.52
C ALA A 60 -17.36 48.34 -12.53
N PHE A 61 -16.98 49.19 -13.48
CA PHE A 61 -17.53 50.53 -13.73
C PHE A 61 -18.34 50.56 -15.02
N THR A 62 -19.22 51.56 -15.13
CA THR A 62 -20.05 51.78 -16.33
C THR A 62 -19.19 52.12 -17.55
N GLU A 63 -18.01 52.68 -17.34
CA GLU A 63 -17.05 53.08 -18.37
C GLU A 63 -15.60 52.86 -17.92
N ALA A 64 -14.63 53.08 -18.82
CA ALA A 64 -13.21 52.90 -18.52
C ALA A 64 -12.73 54.02 -17.55
N VAL A 65 -11.99 53.58 -16.51
CA VAL A 65 -11.48 54.47 -15.47
C VAL A 65 -9.96 54.39 -15.35
N THR A 66 -9.32 55.52 -15.08
CA THR A 66 -7.89 55.62 -14.81
C THR A 66 -7.68 55.82 -13.31
N VAL A 67 -6.77 55.01 -12.75
CA VAL A 67 -6.37 55.09 -11.34
C VAL A 67 -5.03 55.77 -11.23
N ASP A 68 -4.96 56.82 -10.39
CA ASP A 68 -3.69 57.44 -9.99
C ASP A 68 -3.40 57.11 -8.51
N THR A 69 -2.29 56.43 -8.28
CA THR A 69 -1.85 55.99 -6.95
C THR A 69 -0.69 56.82 -6.38
N THR A 70 -0.31 57.95 -7.03
CA THR A 70 0.83 58.79 -6.65
C THR A 70 0.77 59.25 -5.19
N ASN A 71 -0.45 59.61 -4.72
CA ASN A 71 -0.68 60.12 -3.36
C ASN A 71 -1.34 59.12 -2.41
N GLY A 72 -1.67 57.92 -2.91
CA GLY A 72 -2.30 56.86 -2.12
C GLY A 72 -2.95 55.81 -3.00
N THR A 73 -3.09 54.60 -2.49
CA THR A 73 -3.62 53.44 -3.22
C THR A 73 -5.06 53.17 -2.79
N PRO A 74 -6.03 53.09 -3.73
CA PRO A 74 -7.39 52.69 -3.41
C PRO A 74 -7.45 51.31 -2.75
N THR A 75 -8.40 51.17 -1.81
CA THR A 75 -8.65 49.90 -1.10
C THR A 75 -10.16 49.62 -1.05
N LEU A 76 -10.50 48.35 -0.98
CA LEU A 76 -11.86 47.87 -0.71
C LEU A 76 -11.85 47.15 0.62
N GLU A 77 -12.63 47.60 1.60
CA GLU A 77 -12.76 46.96 2.91
C GLU A 77 -13.71 45.78 2.81
N LEU A 78 -13.24 44.61 3.28
CA LEU A 78 -13.94 43.34 3.25
C LEU A 78 -14.36 42.91 4.66
N GLU A 79 -15.57 42.35 4.77
CA GLU A 79 -16.10 41.76 5.99
C GLU A 79 -15.44 40.38 6.18
N THR A 80 -14.49 40.31 7.10
CA THR A 80 -13.68 39.12 7.37
C THR A 80 -13.76 38.66 8.83
N GLY A 81 -14.86 38.95 9.48
CA GLY A 81 -15.18 38.51 10.84
C GLY A 81 -14.90 39.59 11.88
N THR A 82 -14.19 39.23 12.98
CA THR A 82 -13.96 40.17 14.10
C THR A 82 -13.04 41.34 13.71
N THR A 83 -12.29 41.24 12.66
CA THR A 83 -11.38 42.26 12.15
C THR A 83 -11.52 42.33 10.63
N ASP A 84 -12.06 43.45 10.15
CA ASP A 84 -12.17 43.69 8.72
C ASP A 84 -10.81 43.86 8.06
N ARG A 85 -10.69 43.37 6.82
CA ARG A 85 -9.46 43.46 6.04
C ARG A 85 -9.69 44.29 4.78
N THR A 86 -8.61 44.83 4.24
CA THR A 86 -8.66 45.59 3.00
C THR A 86 -8.01 44.82 1.85
N ALA A 87 -8.75 44.69 0.75
CA ALA A 87 -8.18 44.37 -0.55
C ALA A 87 -7.56 45.65 -1.15
N THR A 88 -6.32 45.55 -1.61
CA THR A 88 -5.56 46.68 -2.17
C THR A 88 -5.64 46.67 -3.69
N TYR A 89 -5.84 47.84 -4.32
CA TYR A 89 -5.82 48.00 -5.77
C TYR A 89 -4.53 47.39 -6.36
N ALA A 90 -4.69 46.51 -7.35
CA ALA A 90 -3.59 45.82 -8.00
C ALA A 90 -3.43 46.15 -9.48
N SER A 91 -4.53 46.27 -10.24
CA SER A 91 -4.46 46.48 -11.69
C SER A 91 -5.79 46.92 -12.30
N GLY A 92 -5.82 47.18 -13.63
CA GLY A 92 -7.03 47.47 -14.39
C GLY A 92 -7.21 48.93 -14.78
N SER A 93 -6.27 49.84 -14.44
CA SER A 93 -6.30 51.25 -14.88
C SER A 93 -6.41 51.36 -16.39
N GLY A 94 -7.30 52.23 -16.89
CA GLY A 94 -7.62 52.38 -18.31
C GLY A 94 -8.67 51.40 -18.83
N THR A 95 -9.26 50.56 -17.97
CA THR A 95 -10.32 49.62 -18.32
C THR A 95 -11.59 49.87 -17.51
N LYS A 96 -12.65 49.12 -17.79
CA LYS A 96 -13.90 49.16 -17.01
C LYS A 96 -13.85 48.38 -15.72
N THR A 97 -12.80 47.59 -15.46
CA THR A 97 -12.72 46.71 -14.29
C THR A 97 -11.39 46.92 -13.56
N LEU A 98 -11.48 47.26 -12.30
CA LEU A 98 -10.34 47.40 -11.41
C LEU A 98 -10.23 46.14 -10.53
N ALA A 99 -9.03 45.53 -10.46
CA ALA A 99 -8.75 44.41 -9.64
C ALA A 99 -8.12 44.83 -8.30
N PHE A 100 -8.62 44.26 -7.21
CA PHE A 100 -8.12 44.43 -5.84
C PHE A 100 -7.72 43.07 -5.30
N THR A 101 -6.59 42.99 -4.62
CA THR A 101 -6.09 41.74 -4.06
C THR A 101 -6.17 41.76 -2.54
N TYR A 102 -6.72 40.70 -1.98
CA TYR A 102 -6.76 40.40 -0.56
C TYR A 102 -6.03 39.10 -0.32
N THR A 103 -5.17 39.05 0.70
CA THR A 103 -4.55 37.80 1.19
C THR A 103 -5.17 37.48 2.53
N VAL A 104 -5.74 36.28 2.63
CA VAL A 104 -6.38 35.78 3.84
C VAL A 104 -5.36 35.73 4.99
N GLN A 105 -5.73 36.29 6.13
CA GLN A 105 -4.87 36.32 7.32
C GLN A 105 -5.41 35.41 8.41
N SER A 106 -4.55 35.07 9.35
CA SER A 106 -4.93 34.25 10.50
C SER A 106 -6.06 34.90 11.29
N GLY A 107 -7.12 34.13 11.58
CA GLY A 107 -8.30 34.57 12.29
C GLY A 107 -9.40 35.22 11.42
N ASP A 108 -9.16 35.38 10.12
CA ASP A 108 -10.20 35.83 9.19
C ASP A 108 -11.23 34.73 8.96
N THR A 109 -12.53 35.12 8.92
CA THR A 109 -13.64 34.20 8.67
C THR A 109 -14.75 34.90 7.90
N ALA A 110 -15.35 34.22 6.92
CA ALA A 110 -16.57 34.66 6.25
C ALA A 110 -17.30 33.45 5.68
N SER A 111 -18.58 33.29 5.99
CA SER A 111 -19.39 32.22 5.38
C SER A 111 -19.72 32.50 3.91
N ASP A 112 -19.64 33.78 3.51
CA ASP A 112 -19.81 34.29 2.15
C ASP A 112 -19.18 35.69 2.12
N LEU A 113 -17.99 35.80 1.52
CA LEU A 113 -17.20 37.04 1.57
C LEU A 113 -17.87 38.16 0.80
N ASP A 114 -18.11 39.28 1.47
CA ASP A 114 -18.54 40.54 0.86
C ASP A 114 -17.74 41.71 1.44
N TYR A 115 -17.98 42.88 0.97
CA TYR A 115 -17.40 44.10 1.54
C TYR A 115 -18.28 44.63 2.69
N THR A 116 -17.70 45.47 3.57
CA THR A 116 -18.34 45.93 4.83
C THR A 116 -19.57 46.80 4.64
N GLY A 117 -19.73 47.47 3.46
CA GLY A 117 -20.87 48.32 3.19
C GLY A 117 -20.75 49.10 1.88
N THR A 118 -21.78 49.94 1.60
CA THR A 118 -21.85 50.69 0.36
C THR A 118 -20.74 51.76 0.19
N SER A 119 -19.99 52.06 1.26
CA SER A 119 -18.87 53.01 1.29
C SER A 119 -17.51 52.36 1.46
N ALA A 120 -17.42 51.01 1.33
CA ALA A 120 -16.21 50.24 1.57
C ALA A 120 -15.05 50.53 0.60
N LEU A 121 -15.33 51.08 -0.59
CA LEU A 121 -14.30 51.49 -1.54
C LEU A 121 -13.75 52.88 -1.19
N ALA A 122 -12.48 52.91 -0.74
CA ALA A 122 -11.80 54.15 -0.32
C ALA A 122 -10.65 54.50 -1.28
N LEU A 123 -10.48 55.80 -1.60
CA LEU A 123 -9.40 56.29 -2.47
C LEU A 123 -8.04 56.41 -1.75
N ASN A 124 -8.02 56.61 -0.44
CA ASN A 124 -6.80 56.83 0.36
C ASN A 124 -5.87 57.88 -0.24
N ASN A 125 -6.41 59.05 -0.68
CA ASN A 125 -5.73 60.10 -1.40
C ASN A 125 -5.32 59.78 -2.85
N GLY A 126 -5.62 58.63 -3.38
CA GLY A 126 -5.55 58.32 -4.81
C GLY A 126 -6.72 58.92 -5.57
N THR A 127 -6.81 58.65 -6.88
CA THR A 127 -7.99 59.07 -7.68
C THR A 127 -8.44 57.95 -8.61
N ILE A 128 -9.77 57.93 -8.88
CA ILE A 128 -10.37 57.09 -9.94
C ILE A 128 -11.21 58.02 -10.80
N LYS A 129 -10.86 58.18 -12.07
CA LYS A 129 -11.48 59.11 -13.02
C LYS A 129 -11.67 58.49 -14.38
N ASP A 130 -12.63 58.98 -15.15
CA ASP A 130 -12.75 58.70 -16.58
C ASP A 130 -11.65 59.41 -17.41
N ALA A 131 -11.70 59.22 -18.73
CA ALA A 131 -10.78 59.87 -19.66
C ALA A 131 -11.05 61.42 -19.82
N ALA A 132 -12.22 61.88 -19.45
CA ALA A 132 -12.59 63.32 -19.46
C ALA A 132 -12.18 64.03 -18.15
N GLY A 133 -11.79 63.28 -17.11
CA GLY A 133 -11.36 63.79 -15.81
C GLY A 133 -12.47 63.83 -14.75
N ASN A 134 -13.66 63.28 -15.02
CA ASN A 134 -14.75 63.24 -14.03
C ASN A 134 -14.38 62.14 -12.95
N ASN A 135 -14.57 62.53 -11.68
CA ASN A 135 -14.35 61.60 -10.57
C ASN A 135 -15.42 60.51 -10.55
N ALA A 136 -15.00 59.24 -10.35
CA ALA A 136 -15.93 58.14 -10.19
C ALA A 136 -16.80 58.26 -8.93
N THR A 137 -18.05 57.86 -9.03
CA THR A 137 -18.95 57.66 -7.90
C THR A 137 -18.67 56.25 -7.33
N LEU A 138 -18.25 56.20 -6.05
CA LEU A 138 -17.72 54.98 -5.42
C LEU A 138 -18.78 54.20 -4.64
N THR A 139 -20.05 54.56 -4.74
CA THR A 139 -21.14 53.90 -4.02
C THR A 139 -21.32 52.46 -4.55
N LEU A 140 -21.10 51.46 -3.70
CA LEU A 140 -21.32 50.05 -3.97
C LEU A 140 -22.81 49.68 -3.75
N SER A 141 -23.23 48.53 -4.30
CA SER A 141 -24.48 47.89 -3.91
C SER A 141 -24.44 47.53 -2.41
N SER A 142 -25.60 47.40 -1.76
CA SER A 142 -25.61 46.86 -0.39
C SER A 142 -25.08 45.42 -0.37
N PRO A 143 -24.29 45.02 0.64
CA PRO A 143 -23.83 43.64 0.77
C PRO A 143 -24.98 42.63 0.67
N GLY A 144 -24.79 41.52 -0.04
CA GLY A 144 -25.80 40.51 -0.33
C GLY A 144 -26.86 40.92 -1.39
N ALA A 145 -26.90 42.18 -1.82
CA ALA A 145 -27.82 42.60 -2.88
C ALA A 145 -27.22 42.30 -4.27
N SER A 146 -28.11 42.24 -5.28
CA SER A 146 -27.67 42.05 -6.68
C SER A 146 -26.57 43.06 -7.05
N GLY A 147 -25.45 42.55 -7.54
CA GLY A 147 -24.26 43.33 -7.89
C GLY A 147 -23.23 43.45 -6.77
N SER A 148 -23.47 42.93 -5.57
CA SER A 148 -22.44 42.79 -4.54
C SER A 148 -21.52 41.57 -4.81
N LEU A 149 -20.39 41.47 -4.11
CA LEU A 149 -19.46 40.37 -4.22
C LEU A 149 -20.13 39.07 -3.78
N GLY A 150 -20.74 39.02 -2.60
CA GLY A 150 -21.39 37.82 -2.06
C GLY A 150 -22.64 37.39 -2.84
N ALA A 151 -23.30 38.31 -3.60
CA ALA A 151 -24.39 37.91 -4.50
C ALA A 151 -23.89 37.32 -5.84
N ASN A 152 -22.63 37.55 -6.21
CA ASN A 152 -22.04 37.15 -7.49
C ASN A 152 -21.09 35.97 -7.36
N ASN A 153 -20.52 35.71 -6.17
CA ASN A 153 -19.56 34.65 -5.89
C ASN A 153 -19.85 34.02 -4.53
N ALA A 154 -19.51 32.74 -4.38
CA ALA A 154 -19.56 32.01 -3.13
C ALA A 154 -18.13 31.78 -2.61
N LEU A 155 -17.58 32.75 -1.89
CA LEU A 155 -16.21 32.72 -1.36
C LEU A 155 -16.29 32.56 0.17
N ILE A 156 -15.88 31.41 0.66
CA ILE A 156 -15.85 31.13 2.10
C ILE A 156 -14.44 31.35 2.62
N ILE A 157 -14.31 32.13 3.68
CA ILE A 157 -13.03 32.31 4.38
C ILE A 157 -13.09 31.48 5.66
N ASP A 158 -12.19 30.50 5.76
CA ASP A 158 -12.07 29.64 6.94
C ASP A 158 -10.58 29.43 7.25
N THR A 159 -10.14 29.99 8.37
CA THR A 159 -8.77 29.85 8.87
C THR A 159 -8.71 28.97 10.12
N THR A 160 -9.81 28.30 10.45
CA THR A 160 -9.91 27.46 11.65
C THR A 160 -9.60 26.03 11.28
N ALA A 161 -8.52 25.49 11.82
CA ALA A 161 -8.22 24.07 11.64
C ALA A 161 -9.26 23.19 12.36
N PRO A 162 -9.65 22.05 11.77
CA PRO A 162 -10.54 21.11 12.44
C PRO A 162 -9.89 20.55 13.71
N SER A 163 -10.73 20.03 14.60
CA SER A 163 -10.24 19.33 15.79
C SER A 163 -9.47 18.06 15.39
N ALA A 164 -8.48 17.69 16.22
CA ALA A 164 -7.77 16.43 16.02
C ALA A 164 -8.74 15.24 15.98
N PRO A 165 -8.54 14.25 15.10
CA PRO A 165 -9.32 13.02 15.13
C PRO A 165 -9.23 12.33 16.49
N THR A 166 -10.30 11.64 16.91
CA THR A 166 -10.39 10.96 18.21
C THR A 166 -10.89 9.53 18.06
N SER A 167 -10.80 8.75 19.14
CA SER A 167 -11.34 7.39 19.22
C SER A 167 -10.76 6.45 18.14
N LEU A 168 -9.47 6.59 17.82
CA LEU A 168 -8.83 5.65 16.91
C LEU A 168 -8.88 4.25 17.51
N THR A 169 -9.40 3.29 16.74
CA THR A 169 -9.52 1.90 17.14
C THR A 169 -9.45 0.96 15.93
N THR A 170 -9.20 -0.31 16.20
CA THR A 170 -9.22 -1.41 15.23
C THR A 170 -9.86 -2.64 15.91
N ALA A 171 -10.19 -3.67 15.13
CA ALA A 171 -10.79 -4.91 15.63
C ALA A 171 -9.89 -5.61 16.66
N ALA A 172 -8.59 -5.61 16.45
CA ALA A 172 -7.58 -6.15 17.38
C ALA A 172 -6.31 -5.30 17.35
N THR A 173 -5.69 -5.07 18.52
CA THR A 173 -4.42 -4.34 18.62
C THR A 173 -3.20 -5.22 18.31
N THR A 174 -3.34 -6.53 18.39
CA THR A 174 -2.38 -7.50 17.83
C THR A 174 -3.15 -8.30 16.78
N THR A 175 -2.67 -8.34 15.57
CA THR A 175 -3.35 -8.95 14.44
C THR A 175 -2.32 -9.42 13.41
N ASP A 176 -2.68 -10.42 12.67
CA ASP A 176 -1.98 -10.90 11.48
C ASP A 176 -2.44 -10.19 10.21
N ASP A 177 -3.60 -9.54 10.26
CA ASP A 177 -4.05 -8.69 9.16
C ASP A 177 -3.03 -7.56 8.95
N SER A 178 -2.28 -7.66 7.86
CA SER A 178 -1.27 -6.67 7.48
C SER A 178 -1.88 -5.35 6.99
N THR A 179 -3.20 -5.32 6.81
CA THR A 179 -3.95 -4.13 6.40
C THR A 179 -5.14 -3.83 7.32
N PRO A 180 -4.94 -3.77 8.66
CA PRO A 180 -6.04 -3.64 9.60
C PRO A 180 -6.82 -2.35 9.37
N THR A 181 -8.14 -2.46 9.36
CA THR A 181 -9.01 -1.30 9.23
C THR A 181 -9.00 -0.48 10.52
N ILE A 182 -8.64 0.80 10.40
CA ILE A 182 -8.61 1.77 11.50
C ILE A 182 -9.83 2.67 11.38
N THR A 183 -10.63 2.74 12.43
CA THR A 183 -11.81 3.59 12.53
C THR A 183 -11.60 4.68 13.57
N GLY A 184 -12.41 5.73 13.50
CA GLY A 184 -12.37 6.84 14.45
C GLY A 184 -13.40 7.90 14.11
N THR A 185 -13.29 9.07 14.78
CA THR A 185 -14.15 10.22 14.55
C THR A 185 -13.33 11.47 14.28
N ALA A 186 -13.81 12.31 13.36
CA ALA A 186 -13.23 13.59 12.96
C ALA A 186 -14.35 14.59 12.65
N GLU A 187 -14.02 15.79 12.24
CA GLU A 187 -14.99 16.76 11.76
C GLU A 187 -15.72 16.23 10.52
N ALA A 188 -17.06 16.33 10.52
CA ALA A 188 -17.88 15.84 9.41
C ALA A 188 -17.49 16.50 8.07
N GLY A 189 -17.30 15.68 7.03
CA GLY A 189 -16.87 16.13 5.71
C GLY A 189 -15.37 16.40 5.56
N SER A 190 -14.58 16.36 6.64
CA SER A 190 -13.13 16.50 6.55
C SER A 190 -12.48 15.26 5.92
N THR A 191 -11.33 15.45 5.26
CA THR A 191 -10.49 14.37 4.77
C THR A 191 -9.52 13.96 5.88
N VAL A 192 -9.64 12.72 6.36
CA VAL A 192 -8.76 12.14 7.38
C VAL A 192 -7.64 11.38 6.71
N THR A 193 -6.39 11.62 7.13
CA THR A 193 -5.20 10.88 6.70
C THR A 193 -4.63 10.12 7.88
N LEU A 194 -4.41 8.81 7.70
CA LEU A 194 -3.76 7.93 8.68
C LEU A 194 -2.24 7.92 8.42
N PHE A 195 -1.46 7.96 9.51
CA PHE A 195 0.00 8.02 9.45
C PHE A 195 0.69 6.97 10.33
N ASN A 196 1.82 6.47 9.86
CA ASN A 196 2.87 5.85 10.67
C ASN A 196 4.08 6.80 10.68
N GLY A 197 4.30 7.50 11.78
CA GLY A 197 5.26 8.59 11.84
C GLY A 197 4.93 9.70 10.83
N SER A 198 5.76 9.88 9.80
CA SER A 198 5.53 10.85 8.72
C SER A 198 4.93 10.22 7.45
N SER A 199 4.86 8.89 7.36
CA SER A 199 4.38 8.18 6.18
C SER A 199 2.86 8.05 6.21
N SER A 200 2.18 8.47 5.14
CA SER A 200 0.73 8.28 4.97
C SER A 200 0.44 6.83 4.59
N LEU A 201 -0.51 6.22 5.30
CA LEU A 201 -0.98 4.85 5.06
C LEU A 201 -2.29 4.80 4.26
N GLY A 202 -3.06 5.91 4.23
CA GLY A 202 -4.34 5.98 3.53
C GLY A 202 -5.16 7.17 3.98
N THR A 203 -6.27 7.44 3.26
CA THR A 203 -7.18 8.55 3.53
C THR A 203 -8.64 8.11 3.43
N ALA A 204 -9.52 8.77 4.18
CA ALA A 204 -10.97 8.64 4.03
C ALA A 204 -11.65 9.98 4.35
N THR A 205 -12.87 10.17 3.84
CA THR A 205 -13.70 11.31 4.23
C THR A 205 -14.58 10.91 5.41
N ALA A 206 -14.59 11.73 6.47
CA ALA A 206 -15.50 11.56 7.59
C ALA A 206 -16.96 11.79 7.15
N ASP A 207 -17.85 10.89 7.54
CA ASP A 207 -19.27 10.96 7.17
C ASP A 207 -19.99 12.12 7.88
N SER A 208 -21.30 12.24 7.66
CA SER A 208 -22.12 13.30 8.29
C SER A 208 -22.19 13.23 9.82
N ASN A 209 -21.81 12.10 10.42
CA ASN A 209 -21.71 11.91 11.88
C ASN A 209 -20.27 12.06 12.37
N GLY A 210 -19.34 12.32 11.46
CA GLY A 210 -17.92 12.42 11.73
C GLY A 210 -17.17 11.09 11.76
N ALA A 211 -17.82 9.95 11.46
CA ALA A 211 -17.14 8.66 11.46
C ALA A 211 -16.29 8.45 10.20
N PHE A 212 -15.12 7.85 10.37
CA PHE A 212 -14.25 7.44 9.26
C PHE A 212 -13.73 6.01 9.44
N SER A 213 -13.34 5.41 8.32
CA SER A 213 -12.74 4.08 8.25
C SER A 213 -11.64 4.09 7.19
N ILE A 214 -10.41 3.72 7.58
CA ILE A 214 -9.23 3.71 6.72
C ILE A 214 -8.56 2.35 6.81
N THR A 215 -8.42 1.68 5.68
CA THR A 215 -7.58 0.50 5.51
C THR A 215 -6.27 0.92 4.85
N PRO A 216 -5.10 0.55 5.38
CA PRO A 216 -3.81 0.85 4.76
C PRO A 216 -3.79 0.44 3.29
N SER A 217 -3.27 1.31 2.43
CA SER A 217 -3.17 1.07 0.98
C SER A 217 -2.08 0.07 0.60
N SER A 218 -1.22 -0.28 1.54
CA SER A 218 -0.15 -1.28 1.40
C SER A 218 -0.05 -2.07 2.70
N ALA A 219 0.31 -3.34 2.59
CA ALA A 219 0.53 -4.21 3.73
C ALA A 219 1.61 -3.64 4.67
N LEU A 220 1.35 -3.70 5.96
CA LEU A 220 2.31 -3.41 7.02
C LEU A 220 3.12 -4.68 7.30
N ALA A 221 4.43 -4.59 7.34
CA ALA A 221 5.29 -5.71 7.72
C ALA A 221 5.06 -6.09 9.20
N ASN A 222 5.53 -7.29 9.59
CA ASN A 222 5.53 -7.67 11.01
C ASN A 222 6.25 -6.63 11.86
N GLY A 223 5.66 -6.29 13.00
CA GLY A 223 6.21 -5.30 13.92
C GLY A 223 5.16 -4.46 14.64
N SER A 224 5.62 -3.61 15.53
CA SER A 224 4.76 -2.71 16.31
C SER A 224 4.72 -1.33 15.66
N TYR A 225 3.53 -0.76 15.57
CA TYR A 225 3.24 0.53 14.95
C TYR A 225 2.56 1.46 15.93
N SER A 226 2.85 2.76 15.82
CA SER A 226 2.18 3.83 16.57
C SER A 226 1.50 4.75 15.55
N LEU A 227 0.22 4.49 15.30
CA LEU A 227 -0.56 5.14 14.25
C LEU A 227 -1.21 6.42 14.78
N THR A 228 -1.23 7.47 13.97
CA THR A 228 -1.92 8.73 14.25
C THR A 228 -2.73 9.18 13.05
N ALA A 229 -3.72 10.04 13.26
CA ALA A 229 -4.54 10.60 12.20
C ALA A 229 -4.58 12.13 12.26
N LYS A 230 -4.74 12.77 11.09
CA LYS A 230 -5.00 14.21 10.98
C LYS A 230 -6.18 14.44 10.07
N ALA A 231 -7.00 15.44 10.39
CA ALA A 231 -8.13 15.88 9.58
C ALA A 231 -7.74 17.13 8.78
N THR A 232 -8.26 17.23 7.56
CA THR A 232 -8.13 18.41 6.69
C THR A 232 -9.53 18.82 6.26
N ASP A 233 -9.92 20.08 6.51
CA ASP A 233 -11.22 20.64 6.13
C ASP A 233 -11.31 21.01 4.64
N ALA A 234 -12.45 21.58 4.24
CA ALA A 234 -12.70 22.01 2.85
C ALA A 234 -11.83 23.20 2.41
N ALA A 235 -11.35 24.02 3.34
CA ALA A 235 -10.44 25.12 3.06
C ALA A 235 -8.98 24.66 2.99
N GLY A 236 -8.68 23.44 3.45
CA GLY A 236 -7.34 22.85 3.50
C GLY A 236 -6.59 23.18 4.79
N ASN A 237 -7.27 23.61 5.86
CA ASN A 237 -6.64 23.70 7.18
C ASN A 237 -6.46 22.29 7.75
N ILE A 238 -5.31 22.06 8.41
CA ILE A 238 -4.93 20.74 8.91
C ILE A 238 -4.94 20.76 10.44
N SER A 239 -5.56 19.75 11.05
CA SER A 239 -5.59 19.56 12.49
C SER A 239 -4.23 19.19 13.09
N SER A 240 -4.09 19.29 14.42
CA SER A 240 -3.08 18.53 15.14
C SER A 240 -3.30 17.03 14.95
N ALA A 241 -2.28 16.23 15.27
CA ALA A 241 -2.41 14.77 15.25
C ALA A 241 -3.34 14.30 16.38
N SER A 242 -4.02 13.18 16.15
CA SER A 242 -4.74 12.43 17.18
C SER A 242 -3.81 11.88 18.26
N ASP A 243 -4.36 11.35 19.32
CA ASP A 243 -3.65 10.37 20.16
C ASP A 243 -3.24 9.17 19.30
N SER A 244 -2.16 8.50 19.72
CA SER A 244 -1.63 7.36 18.99
C SER A 244 -2.42 6.08 19.32
N LEU A 245 -2.68 5.28 18.26
CA LEU A 245 -3.13 3.89 18.38
C LEU A 245 -1.92 2.98 18.19
N SER A 246 -1.60 2.18 19.21
CA SER A 246 -0.56 1.15 19.10
C SER A 246 -1.18 -0.14 18.56
N ILE A 247 -0.58 -0.70 17.50
CA ILE A 247 -0.95 -2.01 16.97
C ILE A 247 0.32 -2.83 16.74
N THR A 248 0.18 -4.15 16.73
CA THR A 248 1.25 -5.08 16.36
C THR A 248 0.77 -5.99 15.25
N ILE A 249 1.50 -6.02 14.14
CA ILE A 249 1.29 -6.99 13.06
C ILE A 249 2.19 -8.19 13.35
N ASN A 250 1.60 -9.39 13.38
CA ASN A 250 2.26 -10.63 13.76
C ASN A 250 1.79 -11.80 12.89
N ALA A 251 1.93 -11.69 11.58
CA ALA A 251 1.66 -12.79 10.65
C ALA A 251 2.81 -13.80 10.68
N LEU A 252 2.50 -15.08 10.84
CA LEU A 252 3.48 -16.17 10.85
C LEU A 252 3.86 -16.66 9.46
N GLY A 253 2.97 -16.45 8.50
CA GLY A 253 3.19 -16.89 7.14
C GLY A 253 2.28 -16.18 6.15
N GLU A 254 2.53 -16.44 4.90
CA GLU A 254 1.71 -16.00 3.78
C GLU A 254 1.58 -17.11 2.76
N TYR A 255 0.50 -17.12 2.00
CA TYR A 255 0.29 -18.08 0.93
C TYR A 255 -0.39 -17.43 -0.26
N GLY A 256 -0.25 -18.07 -1.40
CA GLY A 256 -0.87 -17.57 -2.63
C GLY A 256 -0.81 -18.59 -3.76
N THR A 257 -1.29 -18.16 -4.91
CA THR A 257 -1.20 -18.91 -6.16
C THR A 257 -0.34 -18.17 -7.17
N LEU A 258 0.33 -18.90 -8.03
CA LEU A 258 1.17 -18.35 -9.08
C LEU A 258 1.02 -19.15 -10.38
N ALA A 259 1.21 -18.46 -11.49
CA ALA A 259 1.26 -19.04 -12.82
C ALA A 259 2.71 -19.05 -13.29
N LEU A 260 3.27 -20.23 -13.60
CA LEU A 260 4.70 -20.43 -13.88
C LEU A 260 4.90 -21.09 -15.23
N ASP A 261 5.93 -20.67 -15.93
CA ASP A 261 6.50 -21.39 -17.06
C ASP A 261 7.99 -21.70 -16.80
N HIS A 262 8.75 -22.00 -17.83
CA HIS A 262 10.19 -22.28 -17.73
C HIS A 262 11.06 -21.06 -17.36
N ASN A 263 10.49 -19.84 -17.32
CA ASN A 263 11.23 -18.63 -16.96
C ASN A 263 11.12 -18.36 -15.45
N TRP A 264 12.21 -17.87 -14.85
CA TRP A 264 12.21 -17.45 -13.46
C TRP A 264 11.25 -16.29 -13.22
N GLN A 265 10.38 -16.45 -12.25
CA GLN A 265 9.46 -15.42 -11.76
C GLN A 265 9.74 -15.12 -10.30
N THR A 266 9.74 -13.83 -9.93
CA THR A 266 9.98 -13.38 -8.56
C THR A 266 8.67 -13.13 -7.84
N VAL A 267 8.54 -13.72 -6.65
CA VAL A 267 7.46 -13.46 -5.69
C VAL A 267 8.08 -12.76 -4.50
N SER A 268 7.72 -11.50 -4.29
CA SER A 268 8.16 -10.74 -3.11
C SER A 268 7.31 -11.09 -1.90
N PHE A 269 7.92 -11.24 -0.73
CA PHE A 269 7.19 -11.46 0.50
C PHE A 269 6.39 -10.22 0.90
N ALA A 270 5.17 -10.41 1.34
CA ALA A 270 4.36 -9.37 1.96
C ALA A 270 4.81 -9.10 3.40
N ASN A 271 5.34 -10.13 4.07
CA ASN A 271 5.84 -10.07 5.45
C ASN A 271 7.37 -10.11 5.49
N SER A 272 7.95 -9.77 6.64
CA SER A 272 9.39 -9.89 6.89
C SER A 272 9.66 -11.19 7.64
N TYR A 273 10.58 -12.00 7.13
CA TYR A 273 11.03 -13.25 7.74
C TYR A 273 12.52 -13.18 8.05
N THR A 274 12.92 -13.82 9.12
CA THR A 274 14.34 -14.01 9.49
C THR A 274 14.90 -15.25 8.81
N ASN A 275 14.16 -16.36 8.88
CA ASN A 275 14.52 -17.64 8.31
C ASN A 275 13.33 -18.21 7.52
N PRO A 276 13.04 -17.69 6.31
CA PRO A 276 11.87 -18.11 5.54
C PRO A 276 11.98 -19.55 5.05
N VAL A 277 10.91 -20.30 5.27
CA VAL A 277 10.68 -21.61 4.66
C VAL A 277 9.63 -21.44 3.58
N VAL A 278 9.96 -21.79 2.34
CA VAL A 278 9.07 -21.67 1.19
C VAL A 278 8.76 -23.06 0.64
N ILE A 279 7.48 -23.38 0.56
CA ILE A 279 6.98 -24.59 -0.08
C ILE A 279 6.09 -24.18 -1.25
N VAL A 280 6.41 -24.69 -2.43
CA VAL A 280 5.54 -24.51 -3.62
C VAL A 280 4.95 -25.88 -3.97
N SER A 281 3.65 -25.94 -4.19
CA SER A 281 3.00 -27.20 -4.60
C SER A 281 3.61 -27.75 -5.90
N ASP A 282 3.49 -29.03 -6.10
CA ASP A 282 3.72 -29.56 -7.43
C ASP A 282 2.71 -28.96 -8.42
N PRO A 283 3.06 -28.82 -9.71
CA PRO A 283 2.31 -28.01 -10.66
C PRO A 283 1.01 -28.66 -11.13
N SER A 284 0.14 -27.83 -11.72
CA SER A 284 -1.00 -28.30 -12.51
C SER A 284 -0.53 -29.13 -13.73
N PHE A 285 -1.49 -29.59 -14.53
CA PHE A 285 -1.20 -30.36 -15.74
C PHE A 285 -1.83 -29.69 -16.97
N ASN A 286 -1.18 -28.64 -17.46
CA ASN A 286 -1.53 -27.97 -18.71
C ASN A 286 -0.62 -28.43 -19.86
N GLY A 287 0.66 -28.70 -19.58
CA GLY A 287 1.65 -29.27 -20.49
C GLY A 287 1.91 -30.74 -20.24
N GLY A 288 2.14 -31.51 -21.29
CA GLY A 288 2.33 -32.99 -21.22
C GLY A 288 3.70 -33.43 -20.77
N ASP A 289 4.72 -32.55 -20.75
CA ASP A 289 6.07 -32.91 -20.36
C ASP A 289 6.20 -33.02 -18.85
N PRO A 290 6.94 -34.00 -18.33
CA PRO A 290 7.21 -34.13 -16.90
C PRO A 290 8.03 -32.93 -16.41
N GLY A 291 7.92 -32.62 -15.13
CA GLY A 291 8.67 -31.54 -14.52
C GLY A 291 8.19 -31.20 -13.13
N ASN A 292 8.94 -30.35 -12.45
CA ASN A 292 8.62 -29.87 -11.12
C ASN A 292 8.84 -28.36 -11.01
N ILE A 293 8.56 -27.81 -9.84
CA ILE A 293 8.84 -26.40 -9.54
C ILE A 293 10.18 -26.29 -8.82
N ARG A 294 11.11 -25.55 -9.44
CA ARG A 294 12.38 -25.14 -8.81
C ARG A 294 12.21 -23.76 -8.22
N ILE A 295 12.78 -23.56 -7.03
CA ILE A 295 12.78 -22.25 -6.37
C ILE A 295 14.18 -21.87 -5.91
N GLU A 296 14.37 -20.57 -5.72
CA GLU A 296 15.54 -19.98 -5.06
C GLU A 296 15.04 -18.93 -4.05
N VAL A 297 15.36 -19.11 -2.77
CA VAL A 297 14.82 -18.31 -1.66
C VAL A 297 15.83 -17.28 -1.19
N SER A 298 15.39 -16.06 -0.98
CA SER A 298 16.12 -14.96 -0.35
C SER A 298 15.39 -14.49 0.92
N SER A 299 15.95 -13.50 1.63
CA SER A 299 15.34 -12.96 2.86
C SER A 299 14.04 -12.16 2.62
N SER A 300 13.72 -11.76 1.38
CA SER A 300 12.58 -10.90 1.07
C SER A 300 11.74 -11.36 -0.12
N SER A 301 12.10 -12.46 -0.75
CA SER A 301 11.44 -13.00 -1.93
C SER A 301 11.89 -14.41 -2.22
N PHE A 302 11.17 -15.10 -3.08
CA PHE A 302 11.68 -16.27 -3.78
C PHE A 302 11.49 -16.11 -5.29
N GLN A 303 12.33 -16.80 -6.05
CA GLN A 303 12.12 -17.02 -7.46
C GLN A 303 11.62 -18.44 -7.69
N ALA A 304 10.76 -18.61 -8.69
CA ALA A 304 10.22 -19.92 -9.05
C ALA A 304 10.12 -20.07 -10.56
N ARG A 305 10.30 -21.30 -11.05
CA ARG A 305 10.05 -21.67 -12.45
C ARG A 305 9.62 -23.13 -12.54
N PHE A 306 8.97 -23.48 -13.63
CA PHE A 306 8.80 -24.88 -14.02
C PHE A 306 10.12 -25.38 -14.63
N GLN A 307 10.63 -26.50 -14.16
CA GLN A 307 11.82 -27.15 -14.69
C GLN A 307 11.48 -28.52 -15.25
N GLU A 308 11.76 -28.73 -16.51
CA GLU A 308 11.74 -30.03 -17.17
C GLU A 308 13.04 -30.79 -16.93
N PRO A 309 13.01 -32.14 -16.98
CA PRO A 309 14.22 -32.95 -16.98
C PRO A 309 15.14 -32.61 -18.16
N ASN A 310 16.44 -32.87 -18.01
CA ASN A 310 17.48 -32.44 -18.94
C ASN A 310 17.33 -33.00 -20.38
N TYR A 311 16.59 -34.07 -20.57
CA TYR A 311 16.34 -34.66 -21.90
C TYR A 311 15.19 -33.99 -22.68
N LYS A 312 14.46 -33.07 -22.06
CA LYS A 312 13.41 -32.27 -22.68
C LYS A 312 13.97 -30.99 -23.28
N ASP A 313 13.11 -30.20 -23.96
CA ASP A 313 13.55 -29.00 -24.65
C ASP A 313 13.71 -27.77 -23.73
N GLY A 314 13.38 -27.92 -22.44
CA GLY A 314 13.49 -26.86 -21.44
C GLY A 314 12.47 -25.74 -21.59
N SER A 315 11.40 -25.96 -22.37
CA SER A 315 10.37 -24.96 -22.66
C SER A 315 8.98 -25.49 -22.33
N HIS A 316 8.38 -24.99 -21.27
CA HIS A 316 7.08 -25.45 -20.80
C HIS A 316 6.03 -24.33 -20.88
N ILE A 317 4.78 -24.72 -21.15
CA ILE A 317 3.64 -23.79 -21.09
C ILE A 317 3.30 -23.46 -19.63
N THR A 318 2.48 -22.41 -19.44
CA THR A 318 2.13 -21.94 -18.09
C THR A 318 1.35 -22.99 -17.30
N GLU A 319 1.86 -23.33 -16.13
CA GLU A 319 1.23 -24.14 -15.09
C GLU A 319 0.77 -23.27 -13.93
N GLN A 320 -0.13 -23.81 -13.11
CA GLN A 320 -0.57 -23.19 -11.86
C GLN A 320 0.06 -23.94 -10.68
N ALA A 321 0.45 -23.20 -9.65
CA ALA A 321 0.92 -23.75 -8.38
C ALA A 321 0.44 -22.85 -7.24
N SER A 322 0.35 -23.41 -6.04
CA SER A 322 0.18 -22.63 -4.80
C SER A 322 1.48 -22.61 -4.03
N TYR A 323 1.69 -21.58 -3.23
CA TYR A 323 2.87 -21.46 -2.37
C TYR A 323 2.50 -21.12 -0.94
N LEU A 324 3.38 -21.47 -0.02
CA LEU A 324 3.40 -21.15 1.39
C LEU A 324 4.76 -20.57 1.73
N VAL A 325 4.78 -19.48 2.47
CA VAL A 325 5.98 -18.93 3.11
C VAL A 325 5.69 -18.83 4.60
N VAL A 326 6.56 -19.39 5.43
CA VAL A 326 6.46 -19.33 6.90
C VAL A 326 7.81 -19.03 7.51
N GLU A 327 7.83 -18.45 8.72
CA GLU A 327 9.05 -18.39 9.53
C GLU A 327 9.42 -19.81 10.03
N SER A 328 10.71 -20.11 10.08
CA SER A 328 11.21 -21.35 10.68
C SER A 328 10.94 -21.38 12.19
N GLY A 329 10.40 -22.48 12.71
CA GLY A 329 10.07 -22.63 14.13
C GLY A 329 9.00 -23.69 14.38
N GLU A 330 8.44 -23.69 15.60
CA GLU A 330 7.34 -24.56 16.00
C GLU A 330 6.24 -23.73 16.66
N TRP A 331 4.99 -23.99 16.29
CA TRP A 331 3.83 -23.23 16.74
C TRP A 331 2.67 -24.16 17.07
N GLU A 332 1.81 -23.70 17.95
CA GLU A 332 0.56 -24.35 18.32
C GLU A 332 -0.56 -23.34 18.23
N MET A 333 -1.60 -23.68 17.47
CA MET A 333 -2.79 -22.86 17.30
C MET A 333 -3.69 -22.93 18.54
N SER A 334 -4.62 -21.98 18.70
CA SER A 334 -5.54 -21.93 19.85
C SER A 334 -6.41 -23.17 19.99
N ASP A 335 -6.68 -23.89 18.90
CA ASP A 335 -7.41 -25.16 18.89
C ASP A 335 -6.53 -26.39 19.20
N GLY A 336 -5.22 -26.18 19.44
CA GLY A 336 -4.25 -27.22 19.72
C GLY A 336 -3.60 -27.85 18.49
N THR A 337 -3.93 -27.40 17.28
CA THR A 337 -3.27 -27.83 16.03
C THR A 337 -1.84 -27.32 16.02
N ARG A 338 -0.90 -28.21 15.77
CA ARG A 338 0.53 -27.87 15.76
C ARG A 338 1.08 -27.88 14.37
N PHE A 339 2.05 -27.00 14.14
CA PHE A 339 2.89 -27.04 12.95
C PHE A 339 4.34 -26.67 13.27
N SER A 340 5.22 -27.12 12.42
CA SER A 340 6.66 -26.93 12.54
C SER A 340 7.24 -26.70 11.16
N ALA A 341 8.20 -25.79 11.04
CA ALA A 341 8.89 -25.52 9.79
C ALA A 341 10.38 -25.33 10.02
N GLY A 342 11.18 -25.69 9.05
CA GLY A 342 12.62 -25.53 9.16
C GLY A 342 13.34 -25.80 7.86
N THR A 343 14.67 -25.68 7.91
CA THR A 343 15.55 -25.98 6.80
C THR A 343 16.66 -26.96 7.21
N MET A 344 17.16 -27.69 6.25
CA MET A 344 18.37 -28.51 6.39
C MET A 344 19.19 -28.40 5.10
N THR A 345 20.46 -28.70 5.18
CA THR A 345 21.33 -28.87 3.99
C THR A 345 21.59 -30.32 3.72
N SER A 346 21.51 -30.76 2.47
CA SER A 346 21.77 -32.15 2.06
C SER A 346 22.31 -32.19 0.62
N ASP A 347 23.14 -33.18 0.36
CA ASP A 347 23.57 -33.63 -0.97
C ASP A 347 23.05 -35.07 -1.28
N LYS A 348 22.20 -35.60 -0.43
CA LYS A 348 21.80 -36.99 -0.46
C LYS A 348 20.66 -37.25 -1.43
N LEU A 349 20.92 -38.13 -2.40
CA LEU A 349 19.90 -38.64 -3.32
C LEU A 349 19.21 -39.88 -2.74
N THR A 350 17.99 -40.18 -3.18
CA THR A 350 17.21 -41.37 -2.76
C THR A 350 17.98 -42.68 -2.93
N SER A 351 18.82 -42.79 -3.95
CA SER A 351 19.70 -43.95 -4.19
C SER A 351 20.76 -44.18 -3.10
N ALA A 352 21.14 -43.10 -2.39
CA ALA A 352 22.08 -43.16 -1.25
C ALA A 352 21.35 -43.26 0.11
N GLY A 353 20.01 -43.29 0.11
CA GLY A 353 19.14 -43.33 1.28
C GLY A 353 18.64 -41.97 1.73
N PHE A 354 18.02 -41.91 2.89
CA PHE A 354 17.32 -40.74 3.41
C PHE A 354 18.02 -40.17 4.64
N GLU A 355 17.86 -38.90 4.87
CA GLU A 355 18.21 -38.22 6.11
C GLU A 355 16.98 -38.04 6.99
N THR A 356 17.16 -38.24 8.32
CA THR A 356 16.07 -38.13 9.27
C THR A 356 16.05 -36.74 9.93
N ILE A 357 14.92 -36.07 9.89
CA ILE A 357 14.63 -34.84 10.64
C ILE A 357 13.74 -35.24 11.83
N SER A 358 14.17 -34.92 13.04
CA SER A 358 13.36 -35.07 14.25
C SER A 358 12.68 -33.74 14.58
N PHE A 359 11.42 -33.81 14.95
CA PHE A 359 10.70 -32.64 15.49
C PHE A 359 11.15 -32.39 16.93
N ASN A 360 11.33 -31.13 17.33
CA ASN A 360 11.69 -30.80 18.72
C ASN A 360 10.56 -31.18 19.68
N ASN A 361 9.33 -31.00 19.22
CA ASN A 361 8.12 -31.42 19.92
C ASN A 361 7.35 -32.41 19.03
N SER A 362 6.97 -33.57 19.57
CA SER A 362 6.24 -34.58 18.81
C SER A 362 4.81 -34.13 18.49
N PHE A 363 4.35 -34.47 17.28
CA PHE A 363 2.95 -34.37 16.89
C PHE A 363 2.12 -35.47 17.54
N SER A 364 0.87 -35.20 17.87
CA SER A 364 -0.03 -36.21 18.48
C SER A 364 -0.46 -37.30 17.49
N ASN A 365 -0.49 -36.96 16.19
CA ASN A 365 -0.76 -37.88 15.08
C ASN A 365 0.36 -37.76 14.05
N THR A 366 0.34 -38.60 13.02
CA THR A 366 1.24 -38.47 11.87
C THR A 366 0.94 -37.14 11.16
N PRO A 367 1.89 -36.18 11.09
CA PRO A 367 1.68 -34.91 10.45
C PRO A 367 1.71 -35.01 8.92
N SER A 368 1.03 -34.08 8.24
CA SER A 368 1.28 -33.82 6.82
C SER A 368 2.62 -33.10 6.69
N VAL A 369 3.56 -33.67 5.96
CA VAL A 369 4.92 -33.14 5.76
C VAL A 369 5.11 -32.75 4.29
N LEU A 370 5.49 -31.49 4.06
CA LEU A 370 5.74 -30.92 2.75
C LEU A 370 7.20 -30.47 2.68
N THR A 371 7.89 -30.80 1.60
CA THR A 371 9.32 -30.48 1.45
C THR A 371 9.61 -29.84 0.09
N GLN A 372 10.66 -28.99 0.03
CA GLN A 372 11.05 -28.26 -1.17
C GLN A 372 12.55 -27.98 -1.18
N VAL A 373 13.22 -28.22 -2.29
CA VAL A 373 14.58 -27.70 -2.52
C VAL A 373 14.49 -26.19 -2.68
N GLN A 374 15.17 -25.41 -1.82
CA GLN A 374 15.08 -23.95 -1.72
C GLN A 374 16.27 -23.19 -2.32
N THR A 375 17.27 -23.89 -2.79
CA THR A 375 18.46 -23.32 -3.46
C THR A 375 18.61 -23.89 -4.87
N TYR A 376 19.45 -23.28 -5.68
CA TYR A 376 19.72 -23.68 -7.06
C TYR A 376 21.24 -23.77 -7.27
N ASN A 377 21.87 -24.73 -6.59
CA ASN A 377 23.33 -24.91 -6.60
C ASN A 377 23.78 -25.82 -7.74
N GLU A 378 22.86 -26.56 -8.34
CA GLU A 378 23.07 -27.39 -9.53
C GLU A 378 21.89 -27.26 -10.50
N GLU A 379 22.16 -27.33 -11.82
CA GLU A 379 21.15 -27.11 -12.86
C GLU A 379 20.25 -28.32 -13.10
N ASP A 380 20.63 -29.48 -12.59
CA ASP A 380 19.91 -30.73 -12.84
C ASP A 380 18.50 -30.71 -12.24
N TRP A 381 17.59 -31.41 -12.92
CA TRP A 381 16.24 -31.58 -12.42
C TRP A 381 16.25 -32.34 -11.11
N VAL A 382 15.68 -31.79 -10.09
CA VAL A 382 15.64 -32.39 -8.76
C VAL A 382 14.35 -32.07 -8.02
N THR A 383 13.80 -33.06 -7.32
CA THR A 383 12.67 -32.93 -6.41
C THR A 383 13.02 -33.49 -5.05
N THR A 384 12.12 -33.35 -4.06
CA THR A 384 12.26 -34.00 -2.75
C THR A 384 11.32 -35.18 -2.63
N ARG A 385 11.74 -36.21 -1.93
CA ARG A 385 10.92 -37.38 -1.54
C ARG A 385 10.95 -37.53 -0.03
N THR A 386 9.80 -37.84 0.54
CA THR A 386 9.65 -38.12 1.98
C THR A 386 9.33 -39.57 2.21
N ASP A 387 9.79 -40.10 3.35
CA ASP A 387 9.52 -41.48 3.80
C ASP A 387 9.44 -41.54 5.33
N SER A 388 8.91 -42.61 5.87
CA SER A 388 8.91 -42.93 7.30
C SER A 388 8.39 -41.80 8.21
N ILE A 389 7.30 -41.12 7.80
CA ILE A 389 6.71 -40.02 8.55
C ILE A 389 6.02 -40.57 9.79
N THR A 390 6.40 -40.04 10.95
CA THR A 390 5.82 -40.31 12.27
C THR A 390 5.51 -39.03 13.01
N GLY A 391 4.91 -39.10 14.20
CA GLY A 391 4.74 -37.91 15.06
C GLY A 391 6.05 -37.36 15.63
N GLU A 392 7.18 -38.12 15.55
CA GLU A 392 8.47 -37.71 16.12
C GLU A 392 9.49 -37.26 15.06
N SER A 393 9.35 -37.78 13.82
CA SER A 393 10.33 -37.52 12.77
C SER A 393 9.79 -37.90 11.38
N PHE A 394 10.50 -37.45 10.37
CA PHE A 394 10.34 -37.91 8.99
C PHE A 394 11.71 -38.09 8.32
N ALA A 395 11.73 -38.82 7.23
CA ALA A 395 12.93 -38.99 6.42
C ALA A 395 12.75 -38.23 5.09
N VAL A 396 13.83 -37.62 4.58
CA VAL A 396 13.83 -36.87 3.33
C VAL A 396 15.11 -37.11 2.53
N ALA A 397 14.99 -37.13 1.21
CA ALA A 397 16.11 -37.13 0.27
C ALA A 397 15.73 -36.36 -0.99
N MET A 398 16.72 -35.95 -1.75
CA MET A 398 16.52 -35.45 -3.11
C MET A 398 16.39 -36.62 -4.08
N GLN A 399 15.68 -36.40 -5.18
CA GLN A 399 15.55 -37.33 -6.30
C GLN A 399 15.76 -36.59 -7.60
N GLU A 400 16.77 -37.00 -8.38
CA GLU A 400 17.05 -36.47 -9.70
C GLU A 400 16.34 -37.25 -10.79
N GLU A 401 16.47 -36.83 -12.05
CA GLU A 401 16.04 -37.63 -13.19
C GLU A 401 16.72 -39.01 -13.17
N GLU A 402 16.07 -40.01 -13.73
CA GLU A 402 16.46 -41.42 -13.62
C GLU A 402 17.90 -41.68 -14.07
N SER A 403 18.32 -40.99 -15.15
CA SER A 403 19.67 -41.10 -15.68
C SER A 403 20.77 -40.59 -14.74
N LEU A 404 20.44 -39.71 -13.80
CA LEU A 404 21.35 -39.03 -12.87
C LEU A 404 21.19 -39.48 -11.42
N ASN A 405 20.06 -40.04 -11.02
CA ASN A 405 19.70 -40.37 -9.63
C ASN A 405 20.66 -41.40 -8.93
N GLY A 406 21.58 -41.98 -9.64
CA GLY A 406 22.67 -42.82 -9.11
C GLY A 406 23.98 -42.08 -8.86
N GLY A 407 24.05 -40.81 -9.14
CA GLY A 407 25.22 -39.93 -9.05
C GLY A 407 25.39 -39.23 -7.71
N THR A 408 25.92 -38.03 -7.76
CA THR A 408 26.07 -37.08 -6.64
C THR A 408 25.45 -35.74 -7.05
N HIS A 409 24.71 -35.11 -6.15
CA HIS A 409 24.16 -33.79 -6.34
C HIS A 409 24.92 -32.77 -5.50
N ALA A 410 24.94 -31.48 -5.92
CA ALA A 410 25.47 -30.43 -5.09
C ALA A 410 24.65 -30.25 -3.81
N THR A 411 25.31 -29.85 -2.73
CA THR A 411 24.58 -29.57 -1.48
C THR A 411 23.55 -28.47 -1.69
N GLU A 412 22.30 -28.81 -1.41
CA GLU A 412 21.16 -27.89 -1.47
C GLU A 412 20.59 -27.63 -0.08
N THR A 413 19.83 -26.55 0.06
CA THR A 413 18.97 -26.32 1.23
C THR A 413 17.59 -26.90 0.94
N ILE A 414 17.11 -27.76 1.80
CA ILE A 414 15.76 -28.32 1.78
C ILE A 414 14.95 -27.64 2.86
N GLY A 415 13.88 -26.92 2.47
CA GLY A 415 12.85 -26.43 3.37
C GLY A 415 11.80 -27.50 3.61
N TRP A 416 11.25 -27.53 4.82
CA TRP A 416 10.18 -28.45 5.18
C TRP A 416 9.13 -27.75 6.06
N PHE A 417 7.89 -28.19 5.94
CA PHE A 417 6.74 -27.77 6.73
C PHE A 417 5.97 -29.00 7.13
N ALA A 418 5.64 -29.13 8.42
CA ALA A 418 4.85 -30.23 8.98
C ALA A 418 3.68 -29.64 9.77
N ILE A 419 2.48 -30.22 9.61
CA ILE A 419 1.27 -29.82 10.33
C ILE A 419 0.50 -31.03 10.78
N ASP A 420 -0.14 -30.98 11.97
CA ASP A 420 -1.08 -32.00 12.41
C ASP A 420 -2.10 -32.33 11.31
N SER A 421 -2.33 -33.62 11.09
CA SER A 421 -3.39 -34.05 10.16
C SER A 421 -4.76 -33.74 10.76
N GLY A 422 -5.55 -33.01 10.03
CA GLY A 422 -6.90 -32.58 10.44
C GLY A 422 -7.19 -31.15 10.00
N THR A 423 -8.33 -30.65 10.48
CA THR A 423 -8.80 -29.30 10.19
C THR A 423 -8.51 -28.40 11.37
N ALA A 424 -7.92 -27.25 11.11
CA ALA A 424 -7.84 -26.16 12.05
C ALA A 424 -8.81 -25.03 11.65
N ASN A 425 -9.43 -24.40 12.64
CA ASN A 425 -10.37 -23.31 12.45
C ASN A 425 -10.27 -22.34 13.62
N ASP A 426 -9.91 -21.11 13.32
CA ASP A 426 -9.83 -20.02 14.31
C ASP A 426 -10.93 -18.97 14.14
N GLY A 427 -12.06 -19.37 13.60
CA GLY A 427 -13.23 -18.52 13.40
C GLY A 427 -13.31 -17.88 12.01
N ASP A 428 -12.21 -17.38 11.49
CA ASP A 428 -12.17 -16.68 10.20
C ASP A 428 -11.41 -17.45 9.10
N THR A 429 -10.43 -18.31 9.48
CA THR A 429 -9.62 -19.07 8.51
C THR A 429 -9.75 -20.57 8.76
N ILE A 430 -10.09 -21.31 7.72
CA ILE A 430 -10.11 -22.78 7.71
C ILE A 430 -8.87 -23.26 6.97
N LEU A 431 -8.14 -24.18 7.57
CA LEU A 431 -7.07 -24.91 6.91
C LEU A 431 -7.18 -26.40 7.20
N GLU A 432 -6.64 -27.23 6.32
CA GLU A 432 -6.59 -28.68 6.49
C GLU A 432 -5.22 -29.21 6.12
N GLY A 433 -4.51 -29.79 7.10
CA GLY A 433 -3.36 -30.66 6.87
C GLY A 433 -3.84 -32.08 6.60
N GLY A 434 -3.43 -32.69 5.49
CA GLY A 434 -3.93 -34.00 5.15
C GLY A 434 -2.90 -34.96 4.56
N ILE A 435 -3.15 -36.25 4.76
CA ILE A 435 -2.41 -37.37 4.18
C ILE A 435 -3.44 -38.27 3.51
N THR A 436 -3.25 -38.53 2.23
CA THR A 436 -4.07 -39.54 1.53
C THR A 436 -3.57 -40.96 1.81
N GLY A 437 -4.42 -41.96 1.55
CA GLY A 437 -3.90 -43.35 1.43
C GLY A 437 -3.00 -43.48 0.19
N ASN A 438 -2.28 -44.59 0.10
CA ASN A 438 -1.46 -44.99 -1.07
C ASN A 438 -2.40 -45.36 -2.24
N SER A 439 -2.95 -44.38 -2.92
CA SER A 439 -3.97 -44.57 -3.95
C SER A 439 -3.75 -43.74 -5.23
N PHE A 440 -2.64 -42.99 -5.30
CA PHE A 440 -2.28 -42.19 -6.45
C PHE A 440 -1.15 -42.83 -7.23
N ASP A 441 -1.39 -43.14 -8.48
CA ASP A 441 -0.43 -43.67 -9.45
C ASP A 441 -0.46 -42.79 -10.72
N HIS A 442 -0.07 -43.35 -11.85
CA HIS A 442 -0.07 -42.65 -13.14
C HIS A 442 -1.49 -42.32 -13.68
N ASP A 443 -2.54 -42.91 -13.09
CA ASP A 443 -3.94 -42.59 -13.42
C ASP A 443 -4.47 -41.49 -12.52
N VAL A 444 -5.34 -40.63 -13.09
CA VAL A 444 -5.96 -39.54 -12.33
C VAL A 444 -6.87 -40.09 -11.24
N SER A 445 -6.50 -39.81 -10.00
CA SER A 445 -7.24 -40.19 -8.79
C SER A 445 -7.74 -38.96 -8.03
N ALA A 446 -8.75 -39.14 -7.16
CA ALA A 446 -9.34 -38.07 -6.37
C ALA A 446 -8.87 -38.12 -4.91
N GLY A 447 -8.43 -36.97 -4.39
CA GLY A 447 -8.29 -36.66 -2.98
C GLY A 447 -9.48 -35.84 -2.49
N SER A 448 -9.92 -36.08 -1.26
CA SER A 448 -11.05 -35.36 -0.66
C SER A 448 -10.58 -34.59 0.55
N PHE A 449 -11.11 -33.38 0.72
CA PHE A 449 -10.98 -32.64 1.98
C PHE A 449 -11.98 -33.16 3.01
N SER A 450 -11.63 -33.10 4.28
CA SER A 450 -12.52 -33.47 5.38
C SER A 450 -13.57 -32.39 5.64
N VAL A 451 -13.30 -31.16 5.18
CA VAL A 451 -14.21 -30.01 5.22
C VAL A 451 -14.53 -29.51 3.81
N SER A 452 -15.62 -28.77 3.67
CA SER A 452 -15.91 -28.03 2.44
C SER A 452 -15.50 -26.58 2.65
N PHE A 453 -14.58 -26.10 1.83
CA PHE A 453 -14.16 -24.70 1.80
C PHE A 453 -15.24 -23.81 1.17
N SER A 454 -15.26 -22.53 1.53
CA SER A 454 -16.22 -21.56 0.97
C SER A 454 -15.92 -21.21 -0.49
N SER A 455 -14.68 -21.35 -0.91
CA SER A 455 -14.18 -21.16 -2.27
C SER A 455 -13.17 -22.25 -2.63
N THR A 456 -12.59 -22.22 -3.82
CA THR A 456 -11.46 -23.09 -4.18
C THR A 456 -10.26 -22.71 -3.32
N PRO A 457 -9.72 -23.62 -2.49
CA PRO A 457 -8.59 -23.34 -1.61
C PRO A 457 -7.27 -23.22 -2.37
N ALA A 458 -6.29 -22.53 -1.79
CA ALA A 458 -4.89 -22.76 -2.16
C ALA A 458 -4.49 -24.15 -1.68
N LEU A 459 -4.05 -25.00 -2.60
CA LEU A 459 -3.62 -26.36 -2.31
C LEU A 459 -2.12 -26.47 -2.50
N ILE A 460 -1.39 -26.79 -1.43
CA ILE A 460 0.02 -27.18 -1.48
C ILE A 460 0.06 -28.69 -1.29
N ALA A 461 0.45 -29.43 -2.33
CA ALA A 461 0.44 -30.88 -2.35
C ALA A 461 1.75 -31.45 -2.90
N LYS A 462 2.25 -32.50 -2.26
CA LYS A 462 3.49 -33.20 -2.59
C LYS A 462 3.31 -34.71 -2.44
N LEU A 463 4.18 -35.49 -3.09
CA LEU A 463 4.26 -36.92 -2.82
C LEU A 463 4.65 -37.13 -1.36
N GLY A 464 3.85 -37.90 -0.64
CA GLY A 464 3.97 -38.16 0.82
C GLY A 464 4.60 -39.47 1.19
N SER A 465 5.00 -40.30 0.20
CA SER A 465 5.65 -41.58 0.40
C SER A 465 6.72 -41.84 -0.65
N TYR A 466 7.58 -42.82 -0.43
CA TYR A 466 8.58 -43.29 -1.40
C TYR A 466 8.41 -44.77 -1.61
N ARG A 467 7.57 -45.18 -2.56
CA ARG A 467 7.27 -46.56 -2.85
C ARG A 467 7.77 -47.03 -4.22
N GLY A 468 7.73 -46.16 -5.21
CA GLY A 468 8.37 -46.31 -6.51
C GLY A 468 9.80 -45.75 -6.46
N ALA A 469 10.77 -46.46 -7.07
CA ALA A 469 12.15 -46.02 -7.14
C ALA A 469 12.37 -44.96 -8.24
N ASP A 470 11.49 -44.96 -9.24
CA ASP A 470 11.62 -44.10 -10.40
C ASP A 470 11.25 -42.67 -10.05
N PRO A 471 12.02 -41.69 -10.57
CA PRO A 471 11.79 -40.29 -10.28
C PRO A 471 10.41 -39.83 -10.75
N ALA A 472 9.69 -39.19 -9.88
CA ALA A 472 8.33 -38.77 -10.16
C ALA A 472 7.95 -37.49 -9.43
N SER A 473 6.98 -36.78 -10.00
CA SER A 473 6.36 -35.58 -9.44
C SER A 473 4.84 -35.73 -9.43
N LEU A 474 4.18 -34.98 -8.56
CA LEU A 474 2.72 -34.91 -8.55
C LEU A 474 2.26 -33.90 -9.61
N ARG A 475 1.16 -34.23 -10.32
CA ARG A 475 0.48 -33.31 -11.22
C ARG A 475 -0.98 -33.18 -10.81
N THR A 476 -1.42 -31.94 -10.60
CA THR A 476 -2.80 -31.63 -10.18
C THR A 476 -3.64 -31.24 -11.39
N THR A 477 -4.79 -31.90 -11.59
CA THR A 477 -5.65 -31.64 -12.74
C THR A 477 -6.90 -30.82 -12.43
N GLU A 478 -7.38 -30.86 -11.19
CA GLU A 478 -8.58 -30.16 -10.75
C GLU A 478 -8.51 -29.90 -9.24
N ILE A 479 -8.86 -28.69 -8.80
CA ILE A 479 -9.04 -28.34 -7.40
C ILE A 479 -10.43 -27.75 -7.24
N SER A 480 -11.17 -28.22 -6.23
CA SER A 480 -12.51 -27.75 -5.88
C SER A 480 -12.61 -27.46 -4.39
N SER A 481 -13.73 -26.91 -3.93
CA SER A 481 -13.97 -26.65 -2.50
C SER A 481 -14.08 -27.93 -1.64
N SER A 482 -14.15 -29.12 -2.23
CA SER A 482 -14.32 -30.39 -1.50
C SER A 482 -13.21 -31.42 -1.74
N GLY A 483 -12.23 -31.08 -2.58
CA GLY A 483 -11.14 -32.00 -2.90
C GLY A 483 -10.40 -31.63 -4.17
N PHE A 484 -9.52 -32.52 -4.59
CA PHE A 484 -8.66 -32.34 -5.76
C PHE A 484 -8.53 -33.63 -6.57
N LYS A 485 -8.08 -33.51 -7.81
CA LYS A 485 -7.66 -34.65 -8.65
C LYS A 485 -6.21 -34.50 -9.02
N ALA A 486 -5.48 -35.58 -8.95
CA ALA A 486 -4.05 -35.62 -9.25
C ALA A 486 -3.61 -36.99 -9.75
N PHE A 487 -2.41 -37.04 -10.29
CA PHE A 487 -1.74 -38.29 -10.66
C PHE A 487 -0.21 -38.12 -10.48
N VAL A 488 0.49 -39.25 -10.45
CA VAL A 488 1.96 -39.30 -10.37
C VAL A 488 2.51 -39.31 -11.80
N ALA A 489 3.28 -38.29 -12.15
CA ALA A 489 3.97 -38.19 -13.43
C ALA A 489 5.40 -38.66 -13.27
N GLU A 490 5.74 -39.78 -13.94
CA GLU A 490 7.05 -40.35 -13.93
C GLU A 490 7.99 -39.64 -14.92
N GLU A 491 9.24 -39.55 -14.54
CA GLU A 491 10.32 -39.05 -15.38
C GLU A 491 10.80 -40.20 -16.28
N GLN A 492 11.22 -39.95 -17.51
CA GLN A 492 11.45 -40.95 -18.55
C GLN A 492 12.83 -40.82 -19.22
N SER A 493 13.87 -40.45 -18.48
CA SER A 493 15.20 -40.23 -19.09
C SER A 493 15.90 -41.55 -19.51
N THR A 494 15.57 -42.68 -18.92
CA THR A 494 16.17 -43.98 -19.26
C THR A 494 15.22 -44.93 -19.96
N ASP A 495 13.91 -44.79 -19.79
CA ASP A 495 12.91 -45.64 -20.43
C ASP A 495 11.66 -44.87 -20.85
N THR A 496 10.59 -45.54 -21.21
CA THR A 496 9.31 -44.92 -21.63
C THR A 496 8.15 -45.40 -20.76
N GLU A 497 8.44 -45.95 -19.60
CA GLU A 497 7.44 -46.43 -18.65
C GLU A 497 6.66 -45.21 -18.07
N LEU A 498 5.36 -45.37 -17.89
CA LEU A 498 4.47 -44.41 -17.25
C LEU A 498 3.84 -45.00 -15.99
N GLY A 499 4.12 -46.24 -15.71
CA GLY A 499 3.40 -47.04 -14.70
C GLY A 499 4.00 -46.91 -13.31
N HIS A 500 3.71 -45.84 -12.60
CA HIS A 500 4.16 -45.64 -11.23
C HIS A 500 3.31 -46.45 -10.22
N ILE A 501 3.98 -47.03 -9.20
CA ILE A 501 3.29 -47.67 -8.08
C ILE A 501 2.55 -46.64 -7.23
N THR A 502 1.44 -47.03 -6.62
CA THR A 502 0.61 -46.12 -5.82
C THR A 502 1.37 -45.47 -4.66
N GLU A 503 1.32 -44.16 -4.60
CA GLU A 503 1.88 -43.27 -3.56
C GLU A 503 0.77 -42.61 -2.74
N SER A 504 1.14 -42.09 -1.56
CA SER A 504 0.29 -41.12 -0.82
C SER A 504 0.64 -39.70 -1.21
N ILE A 505 -0.30 -38.80 -0.95
CA ILE A 505 -0.12 -37.33 -1.09
C ILE A 505 -0.20 -36.72 0.30
N ASN A 506 0.76 -35.89 0.65
CA ASN A 506 0.68 -34.95 1.75
C ASN A 506 0.21 -33.62 1.22
N PHE A 507 -0.70 -32.95 1.91
CA PHE A 507 -1.22 -31.67 1.47
C PHE A 507 -1.53 -30.71 2.61
N LEU A 508 -1.54 -29.43 2.28
CA LEU A 508 -2.12 -28.34 3.04
C LEU A 508 -3.11 -27.61 2.13
N ALA A 509 -4.37 -27.51 2.55
CA ALA A 509 -5.40 -26.71 1.88
C ALA A 509 -5.75 -25.50 2.75
N LEU A 510 -5.83 -24.32 2.14
CA LEU A 510 -6.05 -23.04 2.80
C LEU A 510 -7.27 -22.34 2.21
N ASP A 511 -8.15 -21.77 3.02
CA ASP A 511 -9.52 -21.33 2.72
C ASP A 511 -9.69 -20.39 1.51
N SER A 512 -8.63 -19.73 1.06
CA SER A 512 -8.67 -18.85 -0.11
C SER A 512 -7.48 -19.08 -1.02
N SER A 513 -7.49 -18.46 -2.21
CA SER A 513 -6.38 -18.56 -3.15
C SER A 513 -5.13 -17.77 -2.75
N ALA A 514 -5.24 -16.86 -1.79
CA ALA A 514 -4.12 -16.11 -1.21
C ALA A 514 -4.53 -15.49 0.12
N GLY A 515 -3.57 -15.33 1.03
CA GLY A 515 -3.79 -14.71 2.34
C GLY A 515 -2.55 -14.75 3.21
N SER A 516 -2.70 -14.32 4.45
CA SER A 516 -1.73 -14.57 5.51
C SER A 516 -2.16 -15.77 6.36
N LEU A 517 -1.19 -16.48 6.88
CA LEU A 517 -1.41 -17.43 7.97
C LEU A 517 -1.50 -16.62 9.26
N GLY A 518 -2.70 -16.30 9.65
CA GLY A 518 -2.98 -15.51 10.82
C GLY A 518 -4.48 -15.41 11.01
N GLY A 519 -4.96 -14.67 12.02
CA GLY A 519 -6.29 -14.82 12.57
C GLY A 519 -6.37 -15.99 13.54
N ILE A 520 -5.28 -16.74 13.64
CA ILE A 520 -5.09 -17.88 14.54
C ILE A 520 -4.17 -17.41 15.66
N THR A 521 -4.57 -17.59 16.90
CA THR A 521 -3.70 -17.28 18.03
C THR A 521 -2.64 -18.37 18.13
N PHE A 522 -1.43 -18.05 17.67
CA PHE A 522 -0.29 -18.96 17.77
C PHE A 522 0.41 -18.78 19.11
N THR A 523 0.75 -19.88 19.73
CA THR A 523 1.64 -19.89 20.88
C THR A 523 2.97 -20.49 20.41
N ASP A 524 4.01 -19.65 20.36
CA ASP A 524 5.35 -20.16 20.12
C ASP A 524 5.76 -21.09 21.29
N THR A 525 6.01 -22.34 21.00
CA THR A 525 6.45 -23.35 21.96
C THR A 525 7.93 -23.65 21.87
N THR A 526 8.66 -23.00 20.93
CA THR A 526 10.10 -23.17 20.76
C THR A 526 10.82 -22.49 21.92
N ALA A 527 11.64 -23.24 22.65
CA ALA A 527 12.48 -22.63 23.67
C ALA A 527 13.68 -21.93 23.02
N PRO A 528 13.99 -20.66 23.40
CA PRO A 528 15.14 -19.97 22.86
C PRO A 528 16.43 -20.73 23.14
N THR A 529 17.24 -20.92 22.14
CA THR A 529 18.56 -21.58 22.25
C THR A 529 19.68 -20.56 22.00
N ILE A 530 20.86 -20.81 22.58
CA ILE A 530 22.03 -19.97 22.34
C ILE A 530 22.59 -20.26 20.96
N SER A 531 22.57 -19.25 20.07
CA SER A 531 23.13 -19.33 18.71
C SER A 531 24.60 -18.96 18.65
N GLY A 532 25.09 -18.17 19.63
CA GLY A 532 26.48 -17.77 19.67
C GLY A 532 26.91 -17.13 20.98
N VAL A 533 28.20 -17.21 21.26
CA VAL A 533 28.83 -16.46 22.36
C VAL A 533 30.07 -15.76 21.80
N SER A 534 30.14 -14.45 21.98
CA SER A 534 31.25 -13.64 21.50
C SER A 534 31.69 -12.63 22.57
N SER A 535 32.77 -11.94 22.33
CA SER A 535 33.19 -10.83 23.18
C SER A 535 33.51 -9.59 22.34
N SER A 536 33.02 -8.45 22.76
CA SER A 536 33.44 -7.15 22.22
C SER A 536 34.71 -6.60 22.88
N THR A 537 35.22 -7.28 23.93
CA THR A 537 36.50 -6.94 24.57
C THR A 537 37.62 -7.51 23.70
N ALA A 538 38.65 -6.70 23.42
CA ALA A 538 39.78 -7.09 22.57
C ALA A 538 40.55 -8.26 23.19
N ASP A 539 41.22 -9.08 22.35
CA ASP A 539 42.10 -10.14 22.83
C ASP A 539 43.22 -9.57 23.66
N GLY A 540 43.49 -10.18 24.81
CA GLY A 540 44.55 -9.70 25.70
C GLY A 540 44.56 -10.39 27.06
N SER A 541 45.49 -9.91 27.93
CA SER A 541 45.55 -10.33 29.32
C SER A 541 44.90 -9.28 30.20
N TYR A 542 43.99 -9.67 31.05
CA TYR A 542 43.18 -8.82 31.92
C TYR A 542 43.57 -9.08 33.38
N LYS A 543 43.50 -8.03 34.22
CA LYS A 543 43.80 -8.08 35.64
C LYS A 543 42.56 -7.85 36.48
N GLU A 544 42.69 -8.06 37.77
CA GLU A 544 41.62 -7.79 38.74
C GLU A 544 41.08 -6.35 38.60
N GLY A 545 39.76 -6.23 38.43
CA GLY A 545 39.04 -4.96 38.23
C GLY A 545 38.80 -4.58 36.76
N ASP A 546 39.34 -5.29 35.79
CA ASP A 546 39.04 -5.08 34.38
C ASP A 546 37.67 -5.69 34.03
N SER A 547 36.92 -5.01 33.16
CA SER A 547 35.63 -5.49 32.67
C SER A 547 35.77 -6.18 31.32
N ILE A 548 35.18 -7.37 31.21
CA ILE A 548 35.07 -8.11 29.95
C ILE A 548 33.59 -8.17 29.58
N THR A 549 33.25 -7.75 28.37
CA THR A 549 31.89 -7.83 27.84
C THR A 549 31.74 -9.14 27.05
N ILE A 550 30.80 -9.97 27.48
CA ILE A 550 30.43 -11.20 26.77
C ILE A 550 29.03 -10.99 26.19
N ASN A 551 28.89 -11.21 24.89
CA ASN A 551 27.62 -11.18 24.18
C ASN A 551 27.13 -12.64 24.01
N VAL A 552 25.91 -12.90 24.44
CA VAL A 552 25.23 -14.17 24.22
C VAL A 552 24.10 -13.90 23.23
N GLU A 553 24.19 -14.55 22.09
CA GLU A 553 23.16 -14.45 21.04
C GLU A 553 22.21 -15.64 21.16
N PHE A 554 20.92 -15.36 21.04
CA PHE A 554 19.88 -16.36 21.07
C PHE A 554 19.24 -16.49 19.68
N THR A 555 18.62 -17.63 19.41
CA THR A 555 17.89 -17.89 18.17
C THR A 555 16.66 -17.01 18.00
N GLU A 556 16.17 -16.41 19.09
CA GLU A 556 15.00 -15.55 19.12
C GLU A 556 15.12 -14.47 20.22
N ALA A 557 14.17 -13.54 20.26
CA ALA A 557 14.16 -12.48 21.27
C ALA A 557 13.84 -13.06 22.65
N VAL A 558 14.71 -12.79 23.64
CA VAL A 558 14.53 -13.24 25.02
C VAL A 558 14.30 -12.06 25.96
N THR A 559 13.40 -12.23 26.92
CA THR A 559 13.24 -11.31 28.04
C THR A 559 14.05 -11.84 29.21
N VAL A 560 14.98 -11.02 29.71
CA VAL A 560 15.76 -11.35 30.91
C VAL A 560 15.08 -10.70 32.11
N GLU A 561 14.48 -11.51 32.97
CA GLU A 561 14.01 -11.05 34.28
C GLU A 561 15.20 -11.03 35.24
N ILE A 562 15.63 -9.83 35.62
CA ILE A 562 16.67 -9.64 36.64
C ILE A 562 15.96 -9.61 37.99
N GLY A 563 15.95 -10.74 38.69
CA GLY A 563 15.55 -10.80 40.09
C GLY A 563 16.56 -10.07 41.01
N ASP A 564 16.53 -10.34 42.32
CA ASP A 564 17.43 -9.71 43.31
C ASP A 564 18.93 -9.99 43.09
N LYS A 565 19.29 -10.82 42.10
CA LYS A 565 20.66 -11.07 41.64
C LYS A 565 20.69 -11.13 40.12
N ALA A 566 21.66 -10.43 39.51
CA ALA A 566 21.97 -10.62 38.10
C ALA A 566 22.29 -12.11 37.82
N PRO A 567 21.89 -12.66 36.65
CA PRO A 567 22.23 -14.02 36.27
C PRO A 567 23.74 -14.22 36.35
N ASP A 568 24.16 -15.28 37.06
CA ASP A 568 25.57 -15.59 37.20
C ASP A 568 26.03 -16.34 35.92
N ILE A 569 26.77 -15.68 35.05
CA ILE A 569 27.26 -16.27 33.78
C ILE A 569 28.09 -17.53 34.06
N LEU A 570 28.68 -17.68 35.25
CA LEU A 570 29.40 -18.89 35.64
C LEU A 570 28.53 -20.15 35.74
N SER A 571 27.21 -20.04 35.83
CA SER A 571 26.30 -21.17 35.82
C SER A 571 25.90 -21.63 34.39
N LEU A 572 26.16 -20.79 33.39
CA LEU A 572 25.84 -21.04 31.97
C LEU A 572 27.05 -21.50 31.13
N ILE A 573 28.26 -21.24 31.60
CA ILE A 573 29.49 -21.64 30.91
C ILE A 573 30.31 -22.52 31.85
N HIS A 574 30.22 -23.86 31.67
CA HIS A 574 31.23 -24.76 32.22
C HIS A 574 32.41 -24.73 31.28
N ILE A 575 33.47 -24.02 31.68
CA ILE A 575 34.77 -24.06 31.00
C ILE A 575 35.49 -25.37 31.36
#